data_53aa7e06e241024f3bd247bbe9721928
#
_entry.id   53aa7e06e241024f3bd247bbe9721928
#
_cell.length_a   1.000
_cell.length_b   1.000
_cell.length_c   1.000
_cell.angle_alpha   90.00
_cell.angle_beta   90.00
_cell.angle_gamma   90.00
#
_symmetry.space_group_name_H-M   'P 1'
#
loop_
_entity.id
_entity.type
_entity.pdbx_description
1 polymer ?
#
loop_
_entity_poly.entity_id
_entity_poly.type
_entity_poly.pdbx_seq_one_letter_code
_entity_poly.pdbx_strand_id
1 'polypeptide(L)'
;MKKEELLNKLRRNVVRQFDMPNKPVDGIVYSDVTNQFVEMSKTVGAKVLEVKSSDDLNSVIREAYPNAKIFASSINGIEADLNPDTIASAADLNGTDVGIIQGELGVAENGCVWIPQTMKERAVCFIS
;
A
#
# COMPACT_ATOMS: atom_id res chain seq x y z
N MET A 1 -0.75 -26.21 19.56
CA MET A 1 -2.22 -26.01 19.36
C MET A 1 -2.49 -25.86 17.88
N LYS A 2 -3.36 -26.68 17.31
CA LYS A 2 -3.72 -26.58 15.89
C LYS A 2 -4.60 -25.35 15.66
N LYS A 3 -4.51 -24.73 14.46
CA LYS A 3 -5.28 -23.53 14.10
C LYS A 3 -6.78 -23.66 14.39
N GLU A 4 -7.37 -24.81 14.06
CA GLU A 4 -8.80 -25.08 14.28
C GLU A 4 -9.16 -25.15 15.76
N GLU A 5 -8.30 -25.69 16.59
CA GLU A 5 -8.49 -25.77 18.04
C GLU A 5 -8.50 -24.37 18.66
N LEU A 6 -7.57 -23.50 18.22
CA LEU A 6 -7.54 -22.09 18.62
C LEU A 6 -8.82 -21.36 18.20
N LEU A 7 -9.22 -21.51 16.95
CA LEU A 7 -10.43 -20.86 16.42
C LEU A 7 -11.70 -21.33 17.16
N ASN A 8 -11.81 -22.61 17.47
CA ASN A 8 -12.93 -23.14 18.23
C ASN A 8 -12.94 -22.61 19.67
N LYS A 9 -11.78 -22.47 20.29
CA LYS A 9 -11.66 -21.87 21.62
C LYS A 9 -12.08 -20.41 21.62
N LEU A 10 -11.68 -19.63 20.61
CA LEU A 10 -12.09 -18.23 20.45
C LEU A 10 -13.61 -18.12 20.22
N ARG A 11 -14.19 -18.96 19.35
CA ARG A 11 -15.64 -18.97 19.10
C ARG A 11 -16.48 -19.29 20.34
N ARG A 12 -15.99 -20.18 21.21
CA ARG A 12 -16.66 -20.51 22.48
C ARG A 12 -16.65 -19.36 23.48
N ASN A 13 -15.70 -18.43 23.38
CA ASN A 13 -15.60 -17.26 24.24
C ASN A 13 -16.44 -16.08 23.77
N VAL A 14 -17.05 -16.16 22.58
CA VAL A 14 -17.99 -15.14 22.09
C VAL A 14 -19.34 -15.36 22.75
N VAL A 15 -19.56 -14.67 23.86
CA VAL A 15 -20.78 -14.80 24.68
C VAL A 15 -21.97 -14.07 24.05
N ARG A 16 -21.74 -13.04 23.21
CA ARG A 16 -22.76 -12.25 22.54
C ARG A 16 -22.32 -11.89 21.11
N GLN A 17 -23.23 -12.06 20.17
CA GLN A 17 -23.12 -11.47 18.83
C GLN A 17 -23.94 -10.18 18.79
N PHE A 18 -23.35 -9.15 18.20
CA PHE A 18 -24.03 -7.88 17.96
C PHE A 18 -24.08 -7.67 16.45
N ASP A 19 -25.23 -7.26 15.97
CA ASP A 19 -25.38 -6.82 14.60
C ASP A 19 -24.58 -5.54 14.36
N MET A 20 -24.15 -5.36 13.11
CA MET A 20 -23.48 -4.13 12.70
C MET A 20 -24.43 -2.94 12.92
N PRO A 21 -23.97 -1.83 13.52
CA PRO A 21 -24.80 -0.65 13.71
C PRO A 21 -25.39 -0.14 12.38
N ASN A 22 -26.69 0.08 12.35
CA ASN A 22 -27.39 0.62 11.17
C ASN A 22 -27.26 2.15 11.04
N LYS A 23 -26.61 2.81 11.99
CA LYS A 23 -26.39 4.26 11.94
C LYS A 23 -25.07 4.56 11.25
N PRO A 24 -25.05 5.51 10.28
CA PRO A 24 -23.80 6.05 9.79
C PRO A 24 -23.02 6.65 10.96
N VAL A 25 -21.74 6.38 11.01
CA VAL A 25 -20.85 7.03 11.98
C VAL A 25 -20.58 8.44 11.46
N ASP A 26 -20.85 9.46 12.27
CA ASP A 26 -20.45 10.82 11.94
C ASP A 26 -18.93 10.91 11.98
N GLY A 27 -18.33 10.90 10.79
CA GLY A 27 -16.88 11.01 10.62
C GLY A 27 -16.43 12.45 10.42
N ILE A 28 -15.12 12.68 10.50
CA ILE A 28 -14.52 13.96 10.16
C ILE A 28 -14.72 14.20 8.66
N VAL A 29 -15.23 15.37 8.29
CA VAL A 29 -15.43 15.78 6.90
C VAL A 29 -14.44 16.88 6.58
N TYR A 30 -13.64 16.69 5.54
CA TYR A 30 -12.70 17.68 5.02
C TYR A 30 -13.31 18.39 3.81
N SER A 31 -13.11 19.71 3.70
CA SER A 31 -13.56 20.51 2.56
C SER A 31 -12.79 20.17 1.28
N ASP A 32 -11.51 19.81 1.41
CA ASP A 32 -10.64 19.36 0.33
C ASP A 32 -9.86 18.12 0.78
N VAL A 33 -10.41 16.97 0.44
CA VAL A 33 -9.87 15.66 0.84
C VAL A 33 -8.52 15.40 0.19
N THR A 34 -8.32 15.84 -1.05
CA THR A 34 -7.08 15.63 -1.79
C THR A 34 -5.94 16.43 -1.17
N ASN A 35 -6.15 17.71 -0.93
CA ASN A 35 -5.15 18.55 -0.30
C ASN A 35 -4.83 18.08 1.13
N GLN A 36 -5.85 17.67 1.88
CA GLN A 36 -5.66 17.10 3.23
C GLN A 36 -4.80 15.84 3.19
N PHE A 37 -5.04 14.93 2.25
CA PHE A 37 -4.21 13.73 2.07
C PHE A 37 -2.76 14.09 1.75
N VAL A 38 -2.53 15.03 0.84
CA VAL A 38 -1.18 15.50 0.47
C VAL A 38 -0.43 16.08 1.68
N GLU A 39 -1.08 16.95 2.44
CA GLU A 39 -0.47 17.59 3.61
C GLU A 39 -0.18 16.56 4.73
N MET A 40 -1.08 15.62 4.97
CA MET A 40 -0.84 14.56 5.94
C MET A 40 0.28 13.62 5.50
N SER A 41 0.33 13.26 4.22
CA SER A 41 1.42 12.46 3.65
C SER A 41 2.79 13.13 3.85
N LYS A 42 2.88 14.43 3.59
CA LYS A 42 4.11 15.21 3.86
C LYS A 42 4.46 15.24 5.35
N THR A 43 3.47 15.38 6.22
CA THR A 43 3.67 15.43 7.68
C THR A 43 4.28 14.13 8.22
N VAL A 44 3.91 12.99 7.65
CA VAL A 44 4.50 11.68 8.01
C VAL A 44 5.81 11.38 7.26
N GLY A 45 6.35 12.35 6.53
CA GLY A 45 7.67 12.26 5.89
C GLY A 45 7.66 11.76 4.44
N ALA A 46 6.49 11.59 3.82
CA ALA A 46 6.43 11.20 2.43
C ALA A 46 6.71 12.37 1.48
N LYS A 47 7.38 12.08 0.37
CA LYS A 47 7.49 13.01 -0.77
C LYS A 47 6.29 12.78 -1.70
N VAL A 48 5.46 13.78 -1.87
CA VAL A 48 4.30 13.70 -2.75
C VAL A 48 4.63 14.37 -4.08
N LEU A 49 4.40 13.65 -5.17
CA LEU A 49 4.55 14.14 -6.55
C LEU A 49 3.20 14.02 -7.25
N GLU A 50 2.69 15.12 -7.74
CA GLU A 50 1.48 15.16 -8.56
C GLU A 50 1.87 15.09 -10.04
N VAL A 51 1.34 14.10 -10.74
CA VAL A 51 1.63 13.87 -12.17
C VAL A 51 0.34 13.93 -12.97
N LYS A 52 0.46 14.36 -14.23
CA LYS A 52 -0.67 14.36 -15.18
C LYS A 52 -0.67 13.03 -15.94
N SER A 53 -1.82 12.65 -16.47
CA SER A 53 -1.94 11.44 -17.30
C SER A 53 -1.10 11.48 -18.59
N SER A 54 -0.64 12.67 -19.01
CA SER A 54 0.28 12.87 -20.14
C SER A 54 1.75 12.69 -19.80
N ASP A 55 2.09 12.64 -18.51
CA ASP A 55 3.48 12.58 -18.06
C ASP A 55 4.00 11.15 -18.15
N ASP A 56 5.27 11.00 -18.49
CA ASP A 56 5.93 9.71 -18.46
C ASP A 56 6.29 9.33 -17.01
N LEU A 57 5.52 8.43 -16.45
CA LEU A 57 5.69 8.01 -15.07
C LEU A 57 7.06 7.37 -14.79
N ASN A 58 7.64 6.66 -15.79
CA ASN A 58 8.97 6.06 -15.63
C ASN A 58 10.03 7.15 -15.47
N SER A 59 9.98 8.21 -16.28
CA SER A 59 10.88 9.36 -16.14
C SER A 59 10.74 10.02 -14.76
N VAL A 60 9.51 10.26 -14.30
CA VAL A 60 9.25 10.87 -12.98
C VAL A 60 9.84 10.02 -11.85
N ILE A 61 9.66 8.70 -11.91
CA ILE A 61 10.21 7.77 -10.91
C ILE A 61 11.75 7.81 -10.92
N ARG A 62 12.36 7.75 -12.09
CA ARG A 62 13.83 7.79 -12.24
C ARG A 62 14.42 9.12 -11.72
N GLU A 63 13.77 10.23 -11.97
CA GLU A 63 14.17 11.54 -11.44
C GLU A 63 14.00 11.63 -9.92
N ALA A 64 12.97 11.01 -9.36
CA ALA A 64 12.76 10.99 -7.92
C ALA A 64 13.81 10.18 -7.17
N TYR A 65 14.38 9.15 -7.82
CA TYR A 65 15.36 8.22 -7.25
C TYR A 65 16.61 8.06 -8.14
N PRO A 66 17.40 9.11 -8.34
CA PRO A 66 18.50 9.12 -9.33
C PRO A 66 19.64 8.17 -8.98
N ASN A 67 19.77 7.76 -7.73
CA ASN A 67 20.83 6.86 -7.28
C ASN A 67 20.39 5.39 -7.19
N ALA A 68 19.10 5.11 -7.37
CA ALA A 68 18.57 3.75 -7.34
C ALA A 68 18.97 2.99 -8.61
N LYS A 69 19.34 1.74 -8.45
CA LYS A 69 19.78 0.86 -9.54
C LYS A 69 18.76 -0.23 -9.83
N ILE A 70 18.17 -0.81 -8.77
CA ILE A 70 17.28 -1.96 -8.89
C ILE A 70 15.88 -1.54 -8.47
N PHE A 71 14.97 -1.58 -9.43
CA PHE A 71 13.55 -1.29 -9.25
C PHE A 71 12.74 -2.57 -9.30
N ALA A 72 11.75 -2.72 -8.44
CA ALA A 72 10.82 -3.85 -8.44
C ALA A 72 9.38 -3.37 -8.58
N SER A 73 8.65 -3.94 -9.53
CA SER A 73 7.21 -3.69 -9.73
C SER A 73 6.56 -4.79 -10.55
N SER A 74 5.28 -5.03 -10.32
CA SER A 74 4.42 -5.84 -11.20
C SER A 74 3.38 -5.01 -11.96
N ILE A 75 3.46 -3.68 -11.84
CA ILE A 75 2.53 -2.76 -12.49
C ILE A 75 2.82 -2.67 -13.98
N ASN A 76 1.79 -2.90 -14.81
CA ASN A 76 1.94 -2.76 -16.26
C ASN A 76 2.31 -1.33 -16.66
N GLY A 77 3.32 -1.18 -17.51
CA GLY A 77 3.80 0.10 -17.99
C GLY A 77 4.88 0.74 -17.10
N ILE A 78 5.20 0.15 -15.95
CA ILE A 78 6.36 0.54 -15.16
C ILE A 78 7.57 -0.30 -15.57
N GLU A 79 8.67 0.38 -15.87
CA GLU A 79 9.96 -0.26 -16.16
C GLU A 79 10.63 -0.65 -14.85
N ALA A 80 10.71 -1.95 -14.61
CA ALA A 80 11.33 -2.51 -13.42
C ALA A 80 12.28 -3.66 -13.77
N ASP A 81 13.33 -3.82 -12.97
CA ASP A 81 14.33 -4.88 -13.13
C ASP A 81 13.82 -6.21 -12.59
N LEU A 82 12.98 -6.17 -11.57
CA LEU A 82 12.39 -7.32 -10.90
C LEU A 82 10.86 -7.23 -10.90
N ASN A 83 10.21 -8.38 -11.17
CA ASN A 83 8.76 -8.49 -11.04
C ASN A 83 8.43 -9.44 -9.88
N PRO A 84 7.85 -8.94 -8.77
CA PRO A 84 7.49 -9.74 -7.60
C PRO A 84 6.57 -10.91 -7.88
N ASP A 85 5.77 -10.84 -8.95
CA ASP A 85 4.82 -11.88 -9.33
C ASP A 85 5.46 -13.07 -10.06
N THR A 86 6.68 -12.91 -10.60
CA THR A 86 7.38 -13.92 -11.39
C THR A 86 8.60 -14.54 -10.70
N ILE A 87 9.02 -14.00 -9.56
CA ILE A 87 10.14 -14.54 -8.80
C ILE A 87 9.81 -15.89 -8.14
N ALA A 88 10.81 -16.73 -7.97
CA ALA A 88 10.66 -18.05 -7.35
C ALA A 88 10.64 -17.98 -5.82
N SER A 89 11.41 -17.05 -5.23
CA SER A 89 11.54 -16.87 -3.79
C SER A 89 11.50 -15.39 -3.42
N ALA A 90 10.93 -15.07 -2.26
CA ALA A 90 10.98 -13.70 -1.72
C ALA A 90 12.43 -13.19 -1.53
N ALA A 91 13.39 -14.09 -1.34
CA ALA A 91 14.80 -13.74 -1.23
C ALA A 91 15.38 -13.16 -2.54
N ASP A 92 14.75 -13.45 -3.69
CA ASP A 92 15.17 -12.92 -4.99
C ASP A 92 14.94 -11.40 -5.11
N LEU A 93 14.11 -10.82 -4.21
CA LEU A 93 13.89 -9.38 -4.12
C LEU A 93 14.92 -8.66 -3.24
N ASN A 94 15.82 -9.38 -2.58
CA ASN A 94 16.86 -8.75 -1.78
C ASN A 94 17.77 -7.88 -2.67
N GLY A 95 18.04 -6.67 -2.18
CA GLY A 95 18.84 -5.70 -2.94
C GLY A 95 18.01 -4.79 -3.84
N THR A 96 16.68 -4.85 -3.79
CA THR A 96 15.80 -3.86 -4.40
C THR A 96 16.01 -2.50 -3.73
N ASP A 97 16.31 -1.49 -4.53
CA ASP A 97 16.48 -0.12 -4.04
C ASP A 97 15.12 0.62 -3.93
N VAL A 98 14.23 0.36 -4.89
CA VAL A 98 12.90 0.99 -4.94
C VAL A 98 11.84 -0.03 -5.32
N GLY A 99 10.87 -0.21 -4.46
CA GLY A 99 9.64 -0.97 -4.74
C GLY A 99 8.51 -0.03 -5.19
N ILE A 100 7.85 -0.35 -6.30
CA ILE A 100 6.76 0.45 -6.85
C ILE A 100 5.49 -0.38 -6.82
N ILE A 101 4.51 0.10 -6.08
CA ILE A 101 3.24 -0.57 -5.89
C ILE A 101 2.08 0.40 -6.14
N GLN A 102 0.93 -0.15 -6.50
CA GLN A 102 -0.28 0.62 -6.68
C GLN A 102 -1.12 0.60 -5.41
N GLY A 103 -1.45 1.77 -4.88
CA GLY A 103 -2.45 1.93 -3.84
C GLY A 103 -3.86 2.02 -4.43
N GLU A 104 -4.86 1.57 -3.69
CA GLU A 104 -6.26 1.62 -4.10
C GLU A 104 -7.00 2.83 -3.51
N LEU A 105 -6.68 3.20 -2.27
CA LEU A 105 -7.33 4.28 -1.55
C LEU A 105 -6.35 5.03 -0.67
N GLY A 106 -6.35 6.36 -0.77
CA GLY A 106 -5.66 7.26 0.15
C GLY A 106 -6.57 7.67 1.32
N VAL A 107 -6.03 7.69 2.53
CA VAL A 107 -6.75 8.09 3.75
C VAL A 107 -6.29 9.48 4.18
N ALA A 108 -7.14 10.48 3.98
CA ALA A 108 -6.80 11.88 4.21
C ALA A 108 -6.53 12.21 5.69
N GLU A 109 -7.11 11.46 6.62
CA GLU A 109 -6.95 11.69 8.05
C GLU A 109 -5.49 11.48 8.52
N ASN A 110 -4.78 10.50 7.95
CA ASN A 110 -3.47 10.08 8.44
C ASN A 110 -2.41 9.90 7.35
N GLY A 111 -2.74 10.15 6.08
CA GLY A 111 -1.81 9.99 4.95
C GLY A 111 -1.50 8.54 4.56
N CYS A 112 -2.22 7.57 5.12
CA CYS A 112 -2.04 6.16 4.76
C CYS A 112 -2.60 5.84 3.38
N VAL A 113 -2.02 4.81 2.75
CA VAL A 113 -2.50 4.26 1.48
C VAL A 113 -2.93 2.82 1.70
N TRP A 114 -4.16 2.51 1.30
CA TRP A 114 -4.67 1.16 1.36
C TRP A 114 -4.16 0.33 0.19
N ILE A 115 -3.54 -0.79 0.50
CA ILE A 115 -3.06 -1.78 -0.47
C ILE A 115 -3.88 -3.05 -0.26
N PRO A 116 -4.65 -3.54 -1.25
CA PRO A 116 -5.51 -4.71 -1.08
C PRO A 116 -4.70 -5.99 -0.87
N GLN A 117 -5.29 -6.93 -0.13
CA GLN A 117 -4.63 -8.21 0.19
C GLN A 117 -4.38 -9.10 -1.05
N THR A 118 -5.12 -8.87 -2.10
CA THR A 118 -5.00 -9.60 -3.37
C THR A 118 -3.75 -9.24 -4.16
N MET A 119 -3.09 -8.13 -3.80
CA MET A 119 -1.84 -7.72 -4.45
C MET A 119 -0.68 -8.57 -3.93
N LYS A 120 0.07 -9.15 -4.84
CA LYS A 120 1.31 -9.89 -4.54
C LYS A 120 2.45 -8.93 -4.20
N GLU A 121 2.43 -7.76 -4.82
CA GLU A 121 3.43 -6.68 -4.66
C GLU A 121 3.62 -6.20 -3.23
N ARG A 122 2.66 -6.47 -2.33
CA ARG A 122 2.82 -6.07 -0.92
C ARG A 122 4.10 -6.59 -0.27
N ALA A 123 4.65 -7.70 -0.79
CA ALA A 123 5.92 -8.22 -0.30
C ALA A 123 7.07 -7.24 -0.52
N VAL A 124 7.03 -6.43 -1.59
CA VAL A 124 8.03 -5.41 -1.93
C VAL A 124 8.03 -4.27 -0.90
N CYS A 125 6.90 -3.99 -0.26
CA CYS A 125 6.80 -2.95 0.78
C CYS A 125 7.71 -3.22 2.00
N PHE A 126 8.14 -4.47 2.19
CA PHE A 126 8.89 -4.89 3.38
C PHE A 126 10.38 -5.13 3.11
N ILE A 127 10.82 -5.02 1.87
CA ILE A 127 12.19 -5.37 1.46
C ILE A 127 12.97 -4.23 0.81
N SER A 128 12.32 -3.12 0.50
CA SER A 128 12.95 -1.91 -0.06
C SER A 128 13.31 -0.89 1.02
#